data_d720d1c01856b627c9e91a09b9464d4d
#
_entry.id   d720d1c01856b627c9e91a09b9464d4d
#
_cell.length_a   1.000
_cell.length_b   1.000
_cell.length_c   1.000
_cell.angle_alpha   90.00
_cell.angle_beta   90.00
_cell.angle_gamma   90.00
#
_symmetry.space_group_name_H-M   'P 1'
#
loop_
_entity.id
_entity.type
_entity.pdbx_description
1 polymer ?
#
loop_
_entity_poly.entity_id
_entity_poly.type
_entity_poly.pdbx_seq_one_letter_code
_entity_poly.pdbx_strand_id
1 'polypeptide(L)'
;MSENNKGTMFCAADIISRAKRVNDFKSDSQLADFLGISRSTLSNWGARNSIDFPLLLGKYPDVDYNWLLTGKGSPARQRKSCKSELIDGEVEILHTPKTSDPVDDRSVTLYDISAAANLKTLLADRPQYALGRIVIPNIPVCDGAVYVSGDSMYPILKAGDIVGFRSIRDFTDVIYGEMYLVSFQRGGDEYLAVKYVNHSEQPDCIRLVSYNTHHDPMDLPLAAINAMAIVKFSIRKNMMM
;
A
#
# COMPACT_ATOMS: atom_id res chain seq x y z
N MET A 1 37.60 7.06 30.37
CA MET A 1 36.50 8.02 30.57
C MET A 1 35.23 7.35 30.05
N SER A 2 34.41 6.86 30.96
CA SER A 2 33.24 6.07 30.67
C SER A 2 32.05 7.03 30.48
N GLU A 3 31.54 7.12 29.27
CA GLU A 3 30.28 7.81 29.02
C GLU A 3 29.10 6.96 29.49
N ASN A 4 28.45 7.44 30.55
CA ASN A 4 27.25 6.91 31.12
C ASN A 4 26.10 7.02 30.12
N ASN A 5 25.70 5.92 29.52
CA ASN A 5 24.43 5.76 28.82
C ASN A 5 23.29 5.77 29.86
N LYS A 6 22.80 6.96 30.23
CA LYS A 6 21.56 7.11 31.02
C LYS A 6 20.38 6.75 30.13
N GLY A 7 19.97 5.50 30.17
CA GLY A 7 18.68 5.08 29.67
C GLY A 7 17.60 6.00 30.24
N THR A 8 16.68 6.50 29.41
CA THR A 8 15.57 7.37 29.79
C THR A 8 14.66 6.60 30.75
N MET A 9 14.89 6.73 32.03
CA MET A 9 14.11 6.09 33.08
C MET A 9 12.78 6.86 33.15
N PHE A 10 11.65 6.20 32.86
CA PHE A 10 10.31 6.79 32.99
C PHE A 10 10.08 7.24 34.45
N CYS A 11 9.77 8.52 34.64
CA CYS A 11 9.46 9.06 35.95
C CYS A 11 7.93 9.15 36.12
N ALA A 12 7.38 8.43 37.07
CA ALA A 12 5.94 8.42 37.32
C ALA A 12 5.41 9.83 37.67
N ALA A 13 6.16 10.65 38.39
CA ALA A 13 5.77 12.01 38.69
C ALA A 13 5.61 12.89 37.45
N ASP A 14 6.49 12.70 36.44
CA ASP A 14 6.41 13.45 35.19
C ASP A 14 5.21 12.99 34.35
N ILE A 15 4.92 11.69 34.31
CA ILE A 15 3.76 11.14 33.64
C ILE A 15 2.47 11.65 34.26
N ILE A 16 2.36 11.62 35.58
CA ILE A 16 1.22 12.18 36.34
C ILE A 16 1.05 13.67 36.03
N SER A 17 2.14 14.43 35.99
CA SER A 17 2.11 15.87 35.68
C SER A 17 1.60 16.11 34.25
N ARG A 18 2.05 15.31 33.25
CA ARG A 18 1.57 15.39 31.87
C ARG A 18 0.10 14.97 31.77
N ALA A 19 -0.31 13.90 32.45
CA ALA A 19 -1.70 13.46 32.47
C ALA A 19 -2.65 14.55 33.03
N LYS A 20 -2.25 15.26 34.10
CA LYS A 20 -3.01 16.40 34.61
C LYS A 20 -3.14 17.53 33.58
N ARG A 21 -2.06 17.81 32.84
CA ARG A 21 -2.03 18.89 31.84
C ARG A 21 -2.97 18.65 30.67
N VAL A 22 -3.20 17.40 30.28
CA VAL A 22 -4.11 17.06 29.16
C VAL A 22 -5.53 17.56 29.43
N ASN A 23 -6.03 17.41 30.64
CA ASN A 23 -7.40 17.77 31.03
C ASN A 23 -7.48 19.02 31.95
N ASP A 24 -6.40 19.82 31.99
CA ASP A 24 -6.29 21.03 32.82
C ASP A 24 -6.61 20.80 34.29
N PHE A 25 -6.32 19.62 34.84
CA PHE A 25 -6.51 19.33 36.26
C PHE A 25 -5.52 20.10 37.12
N LYS A 26 -6.05 20.83 38.11
CA LYS A 26 -5.26 21.66 39.03
C LYS A 26 -4.76 20.90 40.25
N SER A 27 -5.34 19.75 40.57
CA SER A 27 -5.00 18.97 41.76
C SER A 27 -4.91 17.47 41.46
N ASP A 28 -4.15 16.77 42.34
CA ASP A 28 -4.07 15.30 42.28
C ASP A 28 -5.41 14.62 42.58
N SER A 29 -6.28 15.28 43.37
CA SER A 29 -7.62 14.75 43.62
C SER A 29 -8.46 14.67 42.36
N GLN A 30 -8.42 15.70 41.50
CA GLN A 30 -9.17 15.72 40.24
C GLN A 30 -8.69 14.59 39.27
N LEU A 31 -7.38 14.36 39.21
CA LEU A 31 -6.86 13.26 38.41
C LEU A 31 -7.22 11.90 39.00
N ALA A 32 -7.16 11.75 40.32
CA ALA A 32 -7.53 10.50 40.99
C ALA A 32 -9.01 10.16 40.74
N ASP A 33 -9.91 11.16 40.90
CA ASP A 33 -11.35 11.01 40.63
C ASP A 33 -11.61 10.62 39.15
N PHE A 34 -10.91 11.27 38.22
CA PHE A 34 -11.01 10.95 36.78
C PHE A 34 -10.55 9.52 36.47
N LEU A 35 -9.47 9.07 37.10
CA LEU A 35 -8.96 7.71 36.94
C LEU A 35 -9.80 6.67 37.68
N GLY A 36 -10.66 7.08 38.64
CA GLY A 36 -11.43 6.18 39.49
C GLY A 36 -10.60 5.50 40.58
N ILE A 37 -9.53 6.16 41.06
CA ILE A 37 -8.63 5.67 42.12
C ILE A 37 -8.61 6.61 43.32
N SER A 38 -8.13 6.11 44.47
CA SER A 38 -7.94 6.97 45.63
C SER A 38 -6.75 7.93 45.45
N ARG A 39 -6.80 9.09 46.07
CA ARG A 39 -5.69 10.06 46.10
C ARG A 39 -4.40 9.43 46.67
N SER A 40 -4.53 8.53 47.66
CA SER A 40 -3.40 7.81 48.24
C SER A 40 -2.76 6.84 47.20
N THR A 41 -3.56 6.20 46.38
CA THR A 41 -3.06 5.35 45.28
C THR A 41 -2.25 6.17 44.26
N LEU A 42 -2.77 7.32 43.83
CA LEU A 42 -2.05 8.23 42.93
C LEU A 42 -0.74 8.74 43.54
N SER A 43 -0.74 9.12 44.83
CA SER A 43 0.47 9.52 45.52
C SER A 43 1.49 8.39 45.62
N ASN A 44 1.03 7.16 45.85
CA ASN A 44 1.90 5.97 45.83
C ASN A 44 2.53 5.69 44.47
N TRP A 45 1.83 5.97 43.35
CA TRP A 45 2.40 5.87 42.03
C TRP A 45 3.64 6.76 41.85
N GLY A 46 3.54 8.02 42.31
CA GLY A 46 4.68 8.94 42.30
C GLY A 46 5.83 8.50 43.22
N ALA A 47 5.51 8.08 44.45
CA ALA A 47 6.51 7.71 45.45
C ALA A 47 7.26 6.41 45.10
N ARG A 48 6.57 5.42 44.51
CA ARG A 48 7.14 4.12 44.18
C ARG A 48 7.60 4.01 42.71
N ASN A 49 7.46 5.09 41.96
CA ASN A 49 7.72 5.12 40.51
C ASN A 49 7.03 3.97 39.75
N SER A 50 5.80 3.63 40.13
CA SER A 50 5.01 2.51 39.59
C SER A 50 3.62 3.00 39.20
N ILE A 51 3.24 2.86 37.94
CA ILE A 51 1.95 3.29 37.36
C ILE A 51 1.20 2.09 36.86
N ASP A 52 -0.10 2.06 37.06
CA ASP A 52 -1.01 1.16 36.34
C ASP A 52 -1.26 1.72 34.93
N PHE A 53 -0.40 1.30 33.96
CA PHE A 53 -0.49 1.77 32.58
C PHE A 53 -1.80 1.39 31.89
N PRO A 54 -2.34 0.17 32.02
CA PRO A 54 -3.64 -0.18 31.45
C PRO A 54 -4.75 0.80 31.89
N LEU A 55 -4.81 1.12 33.16
CA LEU A 55 -5.78 2.05 33.70
C LEU A 55 -5.55 3.48 33.19
N LEU A 56 -4.30 3.95 33.22
CA LEU A 56 -3.95 5.29 32.78
C LEU A 56 -4.24 5.48 31.28
N LEU A 57 -3.72 4.60 30.43
CA LEU A 57 -3.85 4.72 28.97
C LEU A 57 -5.29 4.52 28.51
N GLY A 58 -6.06 3.67 29.19
CA GLY A 58 -7.47 3.46 28.88
C GLY A 58 -8.34 4.71 29.07
N LYS A 59 -7.92 5.64 29.95
CA LYS A 59 -8.62 6.93 30.19
C LYS A 59 -8.21 8.04 29.22
N TYR A 60 -7.14 7.85 28.44
CA TYR A 60 -6.58 8.84 27.51
C TYR A 60 -6.48 8.31 26.07
N PRO A 61 -7.59 7.87 25.44
CA PRO A 61 -7.54 7.24 24.12
C PRO A 61 -7.08 8.18 23.00
N ASP A 62 -7.30 9.48 23.15
CA ASP A 62 -6.99 10.49 22.13
C ASP A 62 -5.64 11.20 22.36
N VAL A 63 -4.88 10.76 23.35
CA VAL A 63 -3.57 11.32 23.67
C VAL A 63 -2.47 10.50 23.00
N ASP A 64 -1.43 11.19 22.52
CA ASP A 64 -0.22 10.52 22.05
C ASP A 64 0.52 9.89 23.24
N TYR A 65 0.58 8.57 23.25
CA TYR A 65 1.18 7.82 24.36
C TYR A 65 2.69 8.03 24.45
N ASN A 66 3.38 8.28 23.32
CA ASN A 66 4.80 8.60 23.36
C ASN A 66 5.02 9.95 24.07
N TRP A 67 4.20 10.95 23.76
CA TRP A 67 4.25 12.22 24.49
C TRP A 67 3.88 12.05 25.97
N LEU A 68 2.85 11.29 26.28
CA LEU A 68 2.44 11.08 27.67
C LEU A 68 3.54 10.43 28.50
N LEU A 69 4.25 9.44 27.94
CA LEU A 69 5.30 8.69 28.63
C LEU A 69 6.65 9.42 28.63
N THR A 70 7.04 10.04 27.53
CA THR A 70 8.40 10.60 27.34
C THR A 70 8.45 12.13 27.39
N GLY A 71 7.34 12.81 27.17
CA GLY A 71 7.28 14.26 27.01
C GLY A 71 7.71 14.75 25.63
N LYS A 72 8.10 13.85 24.69
CA LYS A 72 8.53 14.21 23.33
C LYS A 72 7.33 14.17 22.38
N GLY A 73 7.18 15.20 21.54
CA GLY A 73 6.09 15.31 20.58
C GLY A 73 4.96 16.22 21.03
N SER A 74 3.74 15.96 20.54
CA SER A 74 2.52 16.72 20.85
C SER A 74 1.56 15.91 21.72
N PRO A 75 0.82 16.53 22.67
CA PRO A 75 -0.15 15.84 23.50
C PRO A 75 -1.33 15.25 22.70
N ALA A 76 -1.74 15.93 21.62
CA ALA A 76 -2.80 15.43 20.74
C ALA A 76 -2.26 14.33 19.84
N ARG A 77 -2.93 13.18 19.87
CA ARG A 77 -2.72 12.13 18.86
C ARG A 77 -3.05 12.74 17.51
N GLN A 78 -2.03 13.01 16.69
CA GLN A 78 -2.26 13.44 15.31
C GLN A 78 -2.98 12.31 14.60
N ARG A 79 -4.30 12.34 14.61
CA ARG A 79 -5.06 11.60 13.59
C ARG A 79 -4.65 12.25 12.28
N LYS A 80 -3.74 11.64 11.54
CA LYS A 80 -3.63 11.92 10.12
C LYS A 80 -5.04 11.68 9.58
N SER A 81 -5.75 12.76 9.31
CA SER A 81 -7.03 12.74 8.64
C SER A 81 -6.76 12.26 7.22
N CYS A 82 -6.69 10.95 7.03
CA CYS A 82 -7.07 10.37 5.77
C CYS A 82 -8.58 10.61 5.65
N LYS A 83 -8.98 11.62 4.91
CA LYS A 83 -10.30 11.64 4.31
C LYS A 83 -10.31 10.49 3.29
N SER A 84 -10.55 9.29 3.77
CA SER A 84 -10.96 8.18 2.95
C SER A 84 -12.47 8.28 2.82
N GLU A 85 -12.95 8.69 1.69
CA GLU A 85 -14.26 8.23 1.23
C GLU A 85 -14.12 6.71 1.13
N LEU A 86 -14.79 6.01 2.03
CA LEU A 86 -14.82 4.56 2.10
C LEU A 86 -15.43 4.03 0.79
N ILE A 87 -14.58 3.53 -0.09
CA ILE A 87 -14.99 2.59 -1.11
C ILE A 87 -14.69 1.21 -0.50
N ASP A 88 -15.76 0.44 -0.26
CA ASP A 88 -15.65 -0.95 0.24
C ASP A 88 -14.70 -1.76 -0.64
N GLY A 89 -13.59 -2.20 -0.05
CA GLY A 89 -12.66 -3.09 -0.73
C GLY A 89 -11.17 -2.73 -0.62
N GLU A 90 -10.75 -1.92 0.33
CA GLU A 90 -9.33 -1.59 0.55
C GLU A 90 -8.56 -2.81 1.08
N VAL A 91 -7.63 -3.34 0.27
CA VAL A 91 -6.62 -4.28 0.76
C VAL A 91 -5.42 -3.46 1.22
N GLU A 92 -5.38 -3.12 2.50
CA GLU A 92 -4.23 -2.46 3.12
C GLU A 92 -3.21 -3.52 3.57
N ILE A 93 -2.11 -3.66 2.83
CA ILE A 93 -0.98 -4.49 3.27
C ILE A 93 0.02 -3.56 3.98
N LEU A 94 -0.09 -3.47 5.30
CA LEU A 94 0.85 -2.72 6.12
C LEU A 94 2.12 -3.53 6.37
N HIS A 95 3.17 -3.28 5.60
CA HIS A 95 4.54 -3.58 6.01
C HIS A 95 5.14 -2.34 6.64
N THR A 96 5.37 -2.37 7.96
CA THR A 96 6.20 -1.35 8.63
C THR A 96 7.67 -1.63 8.30
N PRO A 97 8.36 -0.79 7.52
CA PRO A 97 9.78 -0.95 7.27
C PRO A 97 10.56 -0.74 8.58
N LYS A 98 11.56 -1.59 8.82
CA LYS A 98 12.45 -1.50 9.99
C LYS A 98 13.48 -0.36 9.88
N THR A 99 13.45 0.42 8.82
CA THR A 99 14.37 1.53 8.55
C THR A 99 13.63 2.86 8.63
N SER A 100 14.30 3.87 9.16
CA SER A 100 13.80 5.24 9.34
C SER A 100 13.78 6.07 8.04
N ASP A 101 13.99 5.46 6.90
CA ASP A 101 13.90 6.13 5.61
C ASP A 101 12.44 6.47 5.28
N PRO A 102 12.17 7.66 4.72
CA PRO A 102 10.82 8.03 4.33
C PRO A 102 10.29 7.02 3.31
N VAL A 103 9.27 6.27 3.71
CA VAL A 103 8.58 5.32 2.83
C VAL A 103 7.89 6.14 1.75
N ASP A 104 8.22 5.85 0.50
CA ASP A 104 7.51 6.41 -0.65
C ASP A 104 6.13 5.76 -0.72
N ASP A 105 5.13 6.45 -0.20
CA ASP A 105 3.72 6.03 -0.10
C ASP A 105 3.01 6.08 -1.47
N ARG A 106 3.72 5.75 -2.54
CA ARG A 106 3.09 5.66 -3.87
C ARG A 106 2.05 4.57 -3.89
N SER A 107 0.86 4.92 -4.32
CA SER A 107 -0.23 3.97 -4.55
C SER A 107 -0.45 3.79 -6.05
N VAL A 108 -0.78 2.57 -6.46
CA VAL A 108 -1.17 2.24 -7.83
C VAL A 108 -2.65 1.88 -7.82
N THR A 109 -3.43 2.50 -8.71
CA THR A 109 -4.86 2.22 -8.83
C THR A 109 -5.06 0.88 -9.53
N LEU A 110 -5.86 0.01 -8.92
CA LEU A 110 -6.32 -1.25 -9.50
C LEU A 110 -7.58 -0.99 -10.32
N TYR A 111 -7.63 -1.44 -11.56
CA TYR A 111 -8.73 -1.24 -12.48
C TYR A 111 -9.42 -2.55 -12.87
N ASP A 112 -10.73 -2.43 -13.14
CA ASP A 112 -11.50 -3.51 -13.77
C ASP A 112 -11.37 -3.43 -15.29
N ILE A 113 -10.48 -4.22 -15.84
CA ILE A 113 -10.27 -4.27 -17.28
C ILE A 113 -11.42 -4.99 -18.01
N SER A 114 -12.16 -5.87 -17.32
CA SER A 114 -13.31 -6.57 -17.90
C SER A 114 -14.48 -5.62 -18.15
N ALA A 115 -14.67 -4.64 -17.26
CA ALA A 115 -15.68 -3.60 -17.41
C ALA A 115 -15.30 -2.58 -18.50
N ALA A 116 -14.01 -2.38 -18.75
CA ALA A 116 -13.52 -1.39 -19.72
C ALA A 116 -13.56 -1.87 -21.18
N ALA A 117 -13.94 -3.13 -21.42
CA ALA A 117 -13.87 -3.80 -22.73
C ALA A 117 -12.44 -3.93 -23.30
N ASN A 118 -11.60 -2.89 -23.21
CA ASN A 118 -10.23 -2.91 -23.71
C ASN A 118 -9.30 -1.93 -22.95
N LEU A 119 -7.97 -2.10 -23.14
CA LEU A 119 -6.97 -1.26 -22.48
C LEU A 119 -7.03 0.20 -22.94
N LYS A 120 -7.36 0.47 -24.20
CA LYS A 120 -7.47 1.83 -24.74
C LYS A 120 -8.59 2.60 -24.06
N THR A 121 -9.75 1.99 -23.89
CA THR A 121 -10.91 2.56 -23.20
C THR A 121 -10.60 2.80 -21.72
N LEU A 122 -9.97 1.83 -21.05
CA LEU A 122 -9.51 1.99 -19.69
C LEU A 122 -8.56 3.18 -19.52
N LEU A 123 -7.59 3.33 -20.42
CA LEU A 123 -6.62 4.44 -20.35
C LEU A 123 -7.25 5.80 -20.65
N ALA A 124 -8.36 5.85 -21.41
CA ALA A 124 -9.09 7.07 -21.73
C ALA A 124 -9.94 7.58 -20.57
N ASP A 125 -10.58 6.66 -19.81
CA ASP A 125 -11.49 7.02 -18.72
C ASP A 125 -11.20 6.19 -17.45
N ARG A 126 -10.01 6.37 -16.90
CA ARG A 126 -9.49 5.62 -15.75
C ARG A 126 -10.38 5.68 -14.49
N PRO A 127 -10.98 6.85 -14.10
CA PRO A 127 -11.74 6.92 -12.85
C PRO A 127 -12.96 6.01 -12.83
N GLN A 128 -13.60 5.77 -13.98
CA GLN A 128 -14.80 4.94 -14.09
C GLN A 128 -14.54 3.46 -13.78
N TYR A 129 -13.32 2.99 -14.01
CA TYR A 129 -12.94 1.58 -13.89
C TYR A 129 -12.11 1.27 -12.65
N ALA A 130 -11.97 2.23 -11.72
CA ALA A 130 -11.19 2.05 -10.51
C ALA A 130 -11.88 1.12 -9.51
N LEU A 131 -11.23 0.01 -9.14
CA LEU A 131 -11.67 -0.92 -8.10
C LEU A 131 -11.11 -0.58 -6.72
N GLY A 132 -9.92 0.00 -6.66
CA GLY A 132 -9.24 0.28 -5.40
C GLY A 132 -7.80 0.74 -5.62
N ARG A 133 -7.02 0.77 -4.53
CA ARG A 133 -5.61 1.16 -4.55
C ARG A 133 -4.73 0.09 -3.93
N ILE A 134 -3.54 -0.08 -4.50
CA ILE A 134 -2.49 -0.97 -4.01
C ILE A 134 -1.38 -0.09 -3.47
N VAL A 135 -1.02 -0.28 -2.20
CA VAL A 135 0.09 0.41 -1.55
C VAL A 135 1.15 -0.61 -1.20
N ILE A 136 2.31 -0.52 -1.84
CA ILE A 136 3.46 -1.37 -1.55
C ILE A 136 4.67 -0.44 -1.42
N PRO A 137 5.48 -0.54 -0.37
CA PRO A 137 6.71 0.24 -0.24
C PRO A 137 7.61 0.06 -1.47
N ASN A 138 8.14 1.18 -1.99
CA ASN A 138 9.03 1.20 -3.14
C ASN A 138 8.45 0.62 -4.44
N ILE A 139 7.12 0.66 -4.60
CA ILE A 139 6.48 0.21 -5.84
C ILE A 139 6.98 1.04 -7.04
N PRO A 140 7.29 0.42 -8.19
CA PRO A 140 7.67 1.16 -9.39
C PRO A 140 6.57 2.14 -9.83
N VAL A 141 6.96 3.22 -10.49
CA VAL A 141 6.00 4.15 -11.09
C VAL A 141 5.20 3.41 -12.16
N CYS A 142 3.89 3.32 -11.95
CA CYS A 142 2.92 2.66 -12.82
C CYS A 142 1.74 3.57 -13.12
N ASP A 143 1.12 3.34 -14.28
CA ASP A 143 -0.12 4.03 -14.66
C ASP A 143 -1.36 3.35 -14.06
N GLY A 144 -1.22 2.09 -13.64
CA GLY A 144 -2.28 1.32 -13.03
C GLY A 144 -1.91 -0.15 -12.85
N ALA A 145 -2.86 -0.90 -12.32
CA ALA A 145 -2.78 -2.35 -12.19
C ALA A 145 -4.09 -2.99 -12.65
N VAL A 146 -4.04 -4.22 -13.13
CA VAL A 146 -5.20 -5.02 -13.56
C VAL A 146 -5.04 -6.46 -13.13
N TYR A 147 -6.16 -7.17 -13.02
CA TYR A 147 -6.15 -8.62 -12.84
C TYR A 147 -5.74 -9.33 -14.12
N VAL A 148 -4.93 -10.37 -13.98
CA VAL A 148 -4.56 -11.29 -15.06
C VAL A 148 -5.70 -12.26 -15.30
N SER A 149 -6.10 -12.42 -16.57
CA SER A 149 -7.03 -13.46 -17.03
C SER A 149 -6.31 -14.46 -17.92
N GLY A 150 -6.79 -15.70 -17.91
CA GLY A 150 -6.21 -16.78 -18.71
C GLY A 150 -4.94 -17.39 -18.10
N ASP A 151 -4.38 -18.35 -18.84
CA ASP A 151 -3.26 -19.22 -18.40
C ASP A 151 -2.01 -19.12 -19.28
N SER A 152 -2.02 -18.22 -20.26
CA SER A 152 -0.93 -18.13 -21.26
C SER A 152 0.44 -17.82 -20.67
N MET A 153 0.49 -17.25 -19.48
CA MET A 153 1.72 -16.93 -18.74
C MET A 153 1.96 -17.85 -17.55
N TYR A 154 1.19 -18.94 -17.42
CA TYR A 154 1.39 -19.95 -16.39
C TYR A 154 2.77 -20.62 -16.53
N PRO A 155 3.52 -20.92 -15.46
CA PRO A 155 3.22 -20.67 -14.03
C PRO A 155 3.69 -19.31 -13.51
N ILE A 156 4.29 -18.45 -14.33
CA ILE A 156 4.81 -17.14 -13.91
C ILE A 156 3.66 -16.24 -13.43
N LEU A 157 2.58 -16.15 -14.22
CA LEU A 157 1.34 -15.48 -13.84
C LEU A 157 0.20 -16.48 -13.91
N LYS A 158 -0.71 -16.40 -12.93
CA LYS A 158 -1.94 -17.19 -12.88
C LYS A 158 -3.16 -16.26 -13.03
N ALA A 159 -4.26 -16.81 -13.49
CA ALA A 159 -5.53 -16.10 -13.45
C ALA A 159 -5.84 -15.64 -12.01
N GLY A 160 -6.19 -14.35 -11.87
CA GLY A 160 -6.39 -13.70 -10.57
C GLY A 160 -5.15 -13.05 -9.96
N ASP A 161 -3.94 -13.27 -10.49
CA ASP A 161 -2.77 -12.46 -10.14
C ASP A 161 -2.99 -11.02 -10.61
N ILE A 162 -2.30 -10.05 -10.01
CA ILE A 162 -2.36 -8.65 -10.38
C ILE A 162 -1.05 -8.27 -11.08
N VAL A 163 -1.14 -7.51 -12.16
CA VAL A 163 0.02 -6.91 -12.83
C VAL A 163 -0.09 -5.39 -12.83
N GLY A 164 0.98 -4.73 -12.38
CA GLY A 164 1.12 -3.29 -12.50
C GLY A 164 1.78 -2.94 -13.82
N PHE A 165 1.25 -1.94 -14.51
CA PHE A 165 1.66 -1.59 -15.86
C PHE A 165 1.97 -0.11 -16.04
N ARG A 166 2.80 0.18 -17.04
CA ARG A 166 3.06 1.53 -17.53
C ARG A 166 2.80 1.56 -19.04
N SER A 167 1.87 2.41 -19.47
CA SER A 167 1.51 2.56 -20.89
C SER A 167 2.66 3.10 -21.72
N ILE A 168 2.82 2.57 -22.92
CA ILE A 168 3.73 3.09 -23.93
C ILE A 168 2.94 3.78 -25.05
N ARG A 169 3.49 4.83 -25.60
CA ARG A 169 2.84 5.63 -26.65
C ARG A 169 3.30 5.22 -28.05
N ASP A 170 4.56 4.85 -28.15
CA ASP A 170 5.18 4.42 -29.39
C ASP A 170 5.43 2.91 -29.36
N PHE A 171 4.73 2.17 -30.21
CA PHE A 171 4.84 0.72 -30.28
C PHE A 171 6.10 0.23 -31.00
N THR A 172 6.89 1.15 -31.54
CA THR A 172 8.22 0.86 -32.10
C THR A 172 9.32 0.94 -31.03
N ASP A 173 9.06 1.67 -29.92
CA ASP A 173 9.99 1.82 -28.78
C ASP A 173 9.70 0.73 -27.72
N VAL A 174 9.91 -0.52 -28.10
CA VAL A 174 9.68 -1.69 -27.22
C VAL A 174 11.00 -2.27 -26.76
N ILE A 175 11.06 -2.67 -25.49
CA ILE A 175 12.17 -3.47 -24.97
C ILE A 175 11.81 -4.95 -25.22
N TYR A 176 12.47 -5.56 -26.20
CA TYR A 176 12.23 -6.96 -26.52
C TYR A 176 12.67 -7.89 -25.39
N GLY A 177 11.92 -8.96 -25.20
CA GLY A 177 12.14 -9.92 -24.11
C GLY A 177 11.40 -9.57 -22.83
N GLU A 178 10.81 -8.38 -22.74
CA GLU A 178 10.02 -7.96 -21.58
C GLU A 178 8.53 -8.33 -21.72
N MET A 179 7.85 -8.31 -20.60
CA MET A 179 6.42 -8.64 -20.50
C MET A 179 5.55 -7.41 -20.71
N TYR A 180 4.56 -7.53 -21.56
CA TYR A 180 3.63 -6.44 -21.87
C TYR A 180 2.17 -6.90 -21.75
N LEU A 181 1.32 -5.98 -21.33
CA LEU A 181 -0.12 -6.03 -21.49
C LEU A 181 -0.43 -5.44 -22.87
N VAL A 182 -0.98 -6.23 -23.78
CA VAL A 182 -1.21 -5.87 -25.17
C VAL A 182 -2.70 -6.00 -25.50
N SER A 183 -3.32 -4.92 -25.97
CA SER A 183 -4.68 -4.91 -26.55
C SER A 183 -4.56 -4.80 -28.05
N PHE A 184 -5.15 -5.74 -28.78
CA PHE A 184 -5.04 -5.85 -30.24
C PHE A 184 -6.30 -6.41 -30.87
N GLN A 185 -6.47 -6.13 -32.16
CA GLN A 185 -7.55 -6.67 -32.97
C GLN A 185 -7.08 -7.82 -33.84
N ARG A 186 -7.89 -8.88 -33.91
CA ARG A 186 -7.67 -10.01 -34.82
C ARG A 186 -9.00 -10.64 -35.22
N GLY A 187 -9.23 -10.82 -36.52
CA GLY A 187 -10.45 -11.45 -37.05
C GLY A 187 -11.75 -10.69 -36.77
N GLY A 188 -11.66 -9.39 -36.42
CA GLY A 188 -12.81 -8.57 -36.05
C GLY A 188 -13.05 -8.51 -34.55
N ASP A 189 -12.39 -9.35 -33.76
CA ASP A 189 -12.47 -9.39 -32.32
C ASP A 189 -11.32 -8.64 -31.68
N GLU A 190 -11.57 -8.10 -30.48
CA GLU A 190 -10.56 -7.44 -29.66
C GLU A 190 -10.05 -8.38 -28.57
N TYR A 191 -8.74 -8.45 -28.44
CA TYR A 191 -8.05 -9.28 -27.47
C TYR A 191 -7.22 -8.45 -26.53
N LEU A 192 -7.16 -8.89 -25.26
CA LEU A 192 -6.24 -8.37 -24.27
C LEU A 192 -5.47 -9.52 -23.67
N ALA A 193 -4.14 -9.44 -23.73
CA ALA A 193 -3.29 -10.49 -23.21
C ALA A 193 -2.02 -9.94 -22.58
N VAL A 194 -1.51 -10.65 -21.57
CA VAL A 194 -0.15 -10.46 -21.06
C VAL A 194 0.75 -11.45 -21.80
N LYS A 195 1.80 -10.96 -22.44
CA LYS A 195 2.75 -11.74 -23.25
C LYS A 195 4.16 -11.17 -23.14
N TYR A 196 5.16 -11.99 -23.41
CA TYR A 196 6.48 -11.48 -23.78
C TYR A 196 6.41 -10.91 -25.19
N VAL A 197 7.07 -9.77 -25.39
CA VAL A 197 7.21 -9.16 -26.71
C VAL A 197 8.63 -9.37 -27.19
N ASN A 198 8.76 -10.10 -28.28
CA ASN A 198 10.03 -10.41 -28.93
C ASN A 198 10.08 -9.78 -30.32
N HIS A 199 11.28 -9.72 -30.88
CA HIS A 199 11.49 -9.31 -32.25
C HIS A 199 10.84 -10.33 -33.21
N SER A 200 10.12 -9.81 -34.22
CA SER A 200 9.57 -10.64 -35.31
C SER A 200 10.49 -10.59 -36.50
N GLU A 201 10.56 -11.69 -37.27
CA GLU A 201 11.23 -11.73 -38.54
C GLU A 201 10.43 -11.01 -39.65
N GLN A 202 9.13 -10.76 -39.41
CA GLN A 202 8.28 -10.05 -40.35
C GLN A 202 8.42 -8.51 -40.13
N PRO A 203 8.51 -7.75 -41.23
CA PRO A 203 8.58 -6.29 -41.11
C PRO A 203 7.31 -5.71 -40.44
N ASP A 204 7.46 -4.66 -39.69
CA ASP A 204 6.38 -3.97 -39.00
C ASP A 204 5.53 -4.85 -38.06
N CYS A 205 6.12 -5.94 -37.54
CA CYS A 205 5.48 -6.88 -36.63
C CYS A 205 6.29 -7.02 -35.32
N ILE A 206 5.57 -7.34 -34.25
CA ILE A 206 6.15 -7.87 -33.02
C ILE A 206 5.74 -9.32 -32.84
N ARG A 207 6.57 -10.10 -32.16
CA ARG A 207 6.27 -11.48 -31.80
C ARG A 207 5.80 -11.60 -30.39
N LEU A 208 4.54 -11.99 -30.20
CA LEU A 208 3.96 -12.27 -28.90
C LEU A 208 4.26 -13.71 -28.52
N VAL A 209 4.89 -13.89 -27.35
CA VAL A 209 5.29 -15.20 -26.84
C VAL A 209 4.65 -15.44 -25.48
N SER A 210 4.02 -16.60 -25.34
CA SER A 210 3.50 -17.10 -24.07
C SER A 210 4.60 -17.80 -23.28
N TYR A 211 4.54 -17.75 -21.95
CA TYR A 211 5.39 -18.62 -21.14
C TYR A 211 4.85 -20.06 -21.12
N ASN A 212 3.53 -20.21 -21.11
CA ASN A 212 2.88 -21.50 -21.22
C ASN A 212 3.02 -22.04 -22.66
N THR A 213 3.75 -23.15 -22.80
CA THR A 213 4.08 -23.78 -24.11
C THR A 213 2.89 -24.35 -24.84
N HIS A 214 1.71 -24.43 -24.21
CA HIS A 214 0.46 -24.80 -24.89
C HIS A 214 -0.06 -23.71 -25.85
N HIS A 215 0.48 -22.49 -25.72
CA HIS A 215 0.12 -21.38 -26.59
C HIS A 215 1.26 -21.06 -27.55
N ASP A 216 1.02 -21.23 -28.83
CA ASP A 216 2.00 -20.93 -29.87
C ASP A 216 2.33 -19.43 -29.94
N PRO A 217 3.58 -19.08 -30.27
CA PRO A 217 3.96 -17.70 -30.56
C PRO A 217 3.18 -17.14 -31.76
N MET A 218 2.90 -15.83 -31.72
CA MET A 218 2.15 -15.16 -32.78
C MET A 218 2.85 -13.89 -33.22
N ASP A 219 3.06 -13.73 -34.52
CA ASP A 219 3.50 -12.47 -35.09
C ASP A 219 2.28 -11.55 -35.28
N LEU A 220 2.37 -10.32 -34.71
CA LEU A 220 1.30 -9.34 -34.70
C LEU A 220 1.77 -8.06 -35.38
N PRO A 221 1.08 -7.59 -36.46
CA PRO A 221 1.37 -6.31 -37.08
C PRO A 221 1.17 -5.15 -36.08
N LEU A 222 2.07 -4.17 -36.08
CA LEU A 222 1.96 -2.99 -35.22
C LEU A 222 0.65 -2.23 -35.43
N ALA A 223 0.13 -2.24 -36.67
CA ALA A 223 -1.15 -1.62 -37.02
C ALA A 223 -2.38 -2.29 -36.36
N ALA A 224 -2.26 -3.53 -35.88
CA ALA A 224 -3.32 -4.25 -35.21
C ALA A 224 -3.36 -3.96 -33.69
N ILE A 225 -2.36 -3.25 -33.17
CA ILE A 225 -2.24 -2.94 -31.74
C ILE A 225 -3.06 -1.69 -31.41
N ASN A 226 -4.02 -1.84 -30.51
CA ASN A 226 -4.83 -0.72 -30.02
C ASN A 226 -4.17 0.04 -28.87
N ALA A 227 -3.52 -0.70 -27.97
CA ALA A 227 -2.79 -0.16 -26.82
C ALA A 227 -1.78 -1.18 -26.29
N MET A 228 -0.68 -0.70 -25.75
CA MET A 228 0.35 -1.54 -25.14
C MET A 228 0.92 -0.89 -23.89
N ALA A 229 1.24 -1.71 -22.89
CA ALA A 229 1.81 -1.27 -21.64
C ALA A 229 2.83 -2.29 -21.11
N ILE A 230 4.00 -1.82 -20.69
CA ILE A 230 5.02 -2.68 -20.07
C ILE A 230 4.60 -3.08 -18.67
N VAL A 231 4.75 -4.34 -18.33
CA VAL A 231 4.51 -4.85 -16.97
C VAL A 231 5.71 -4.48 -16.08
N LYS A 232 5.46 -3.82 -14.97
CA LYS A 232 6.49 -3.34 -14.04
C LYS A 232 6.61 -4.17 -12.77
N PHE A 233 5.52 -4.83 -12.35
CA PHE A 233 5.50 -5.74 -11.21
C PHE A 233 4.32 -6.71 -11.34
N SER A 234 4.36 -7.77 -10.56
CA SER A 234 3.23 -8.68 -10.37
C SER A 234 3.02 -8.99 -8.90
N ILE A 235 1.76 -9.23 -8.52
CA ILE A 235 1.37 -9.67 -7.18
C ILE A 235 0.61 -10.98 -7.32
N ARG A 236 1.07 -12.02 -6.62
CA ARG A 236 0.38 -13.29 -6.54
C ARG A 236 -0.40 -13.41 -5.25
N LYS A 237 -1.68 -13.71 -5.38
CA LYS A 237 -2.56 -13.98 -4.25
C LYS A 237 -2.64 -15.49 -4.01
N ASN A 238 -1.95 -15.98 -2.98
CA ASN A 238 -2.08 -17.37 -2.55
C ASN A 238 -3.06 -17.41 -1.36
N MET A 239 -4.24 -18.00 -1.57
CA MET A 239 -5.16 -18.30 -0.47
C MET A 239 -4.82 -19.69 0.07
N MET A 240 -4.46 -19.77 1.35
CA MET A 240 -4.41 -21.03 2.08
C MET A 240 -5.81 -21.30 2.66
N MET A 241 -6.35 -22.49 2.42
CA MET A 241 -7.56 -22.96 3.06
C MET A 241 -7.21 -23.66 4.36
#